data_d65f04446cf655b37708657ffe55158e
#
_entry.id   d65f04446cf655b37708657ffe55158e
#
_cell.length_a   1.000
_cell.length_b   1.000
_cell.length_c   1.000
_cell.angle_alpha   90.00
_cell.angle_beta   90.00
_cell.angle_gamma   90.00
#
_symmetry.space_group_name_H-M   'P 1'
#
loop_
_entity.id
_entity.type
_entity.pdbx_description
1 polymer ?
#
loop_
_entity_poly.entity_id
_entity_poly.type
_entity_poly.pdbx_seq_one_letter_code
_entity_poly.pdbx_strand_id
1 'polypeptide(L)'
;MNRVLVIKHSALGDMALAFGPMQAIREAHPDATITLLTTKPFAALSEASGLFDEIWLDERPKLWRATRVWSLRNRLINGKFDRVYDLQTSNRTAWYFRILGTANRPEWSGTVFGCSHPHRDPDRPKMHLVEMQSGQLADAGITDTPLSDLSWWQSDISNLALPSTFAVLLPGGAAHRHKKRWPAGKFAVAAQWLSQRGITPVVVGGPPE
;
A
#
# COMPACT_ATOMS: atom_id res chain seq x y z
N MET A 1 22.30 -6.09 8.23
CA MET A 1 21.11 -5.24 8.37
C MET A 1 20.10 -6.03 9.17
N ASN A 2 19.69 -5.52 10.33
CA ASN A 2 18.90 -6.30 11.28
C ASN A 2 17.44 -5.87 11.36
N ARG A 3 17.13 -4.60 11.08
CA ARG A 3 15.79 -4.06 11.17
C ARG A 3 15.45 -3.18 9.96
N VAL A 4 14.39 -3.52 9.26
CA VAL A 4 13.90 -2.82 8.06
C VAL A 4 12.49 -2.30 8.33
N LEU A 5 12.20 -1.06 7.90
CA LEU A 5 10.86 -0.49 7.91
C LEU A 5 10.37 -0.35 6.47
N VAL A 6 9.19 -0.86 6.20
CA VAL A 6 8.45 -0.59 4.96
C VAL A 6 7.29 0.34 5.28
N ILE A 7 7.06 1.37 4.48
CA ILE A 7 5.96 2.31 4.68
C ILE A 7 4.99 2.24 3.50
N LYS A 8 3.76 1.81 3.76
CA LYS A 8 2.67 1.80 2.76
C LYS A 8 1.31 1.97 3.45
N HIS A 9 0.57 3.02 3.11
CA HIS A 9 -0.63 3.43 3.83
C HIS A 9 -1.94 3.22 3.08
N SER A 10 -1.95 3.31 1.76
CA SER A 10 -3.16 3.31 0.91
C SER A 10 -2.80 3.37 -0.59
N ALA A 11 -3.73 3.22 -1.53
CA ALA A 11 -5.10 2.73 -1.38
C ALA A 11 -5.13 1.21 -1.54
N LEU A 12 -6.31 0.53 -1.51
CA LEU A 12 -6.38 -0.93 -1.61
C LEU A 12 -5.67 -1.46 -2.88
N GLY A 13 -5.96 -0.89 -4.06
CA GLY A 13 -5.29 -1.29 -5.30
C GLY A 13 -3.78 -1.05 -5.27
N ASP A 14 -3.34 0.10 -4.73
CA ASP A 14 -1.91 0.42 -4.59
C ASP A 14 -1.23 -0.49 -3.55
N MET A 15 -1.98 -0.97 -2.55
CA MET A 15 -1.48 -1.94 -1.58
C MET A 15 -1.31 -3.31 -2.21
N ALA A 16 -2.32 -3.78 -2.97
CA ALA A 16 -2.27 -5.03 -3.70
C ALA A 16 -1.07 -5.09 -4.67
N LEU A 17 -0.85 -4.01 -5.42
CA LEU A 17 0.29 -3.92 -6.34
C LEU A 17 1.65 -3.81 -5.64
N ALA A 18 1.68 -3.38 -4.39
CA ALA A 18 2.93 -3.23 -3.63
C ALA A 18 3.42 -4.55 -3.01
N PHE A 19 2.63 -5.63 -2.99
CA PHE A 19 3.08 -6.90 -2.42
C PHE A 19 4.24 -7.53 -3.19
N GLY A 20 4.34 -7.35 -4.51
CA GLY A 20 5.52 -7.77 -5.25
C GLY A 20 6.80 -7.05 -4.80
N PRO A 21 6.86 -5.72 -4.80
CA PRO A 21 7.94 -4.95 -4.18
C PRO A 21 8.22 -5.30 -2.71
N MET A 22 7.21 -5.58 -1.91
CA MET A 22 7.37 -6.01 -0.50
C MET A 22 8.01 -7.39 -0.41
N GLN A 23 7.65 -8.31 -1.30
CA GLN A 23 8.30 -9.60 -1.41
C GLN A 23 9.78 -9.46 -1.79
N ALA A 24 10.11 -8.63 -2.78
CA ALA A 24 11.49 -8.34 -3.14
C ALA A 24 12.32 -7.81 -1.94
N ILE A 25 11.72 -6.95 -1.11
CA ILE A 25 12.35 -6.46 0.13
C ILE A 25 12.58 -7.62 1.11
N ARG A 26 11.60 -8.53 1.29
CA ARG A 26 11.75 -9.69 2.17
C ARG A 26 12.87 -10.60 1.67
N GLU A 27 12.92 -10.90 0.38
CA GLU A 27 13.94 -11.76 -0.23
C GLU A 27 15.34 -11.16 -0.15
N ALA A 28 15.45 -9.83 -0.28
CA ALA A 28 16.72 -9.12 -0.13
C ALA A 28 17.21 -9.03 1.35
N HIS A 29 16.31 -9.24 2.30
CA HIS A 29 16.60 -9.14 3.74
C HIS A 29 16.05 -10.35 4.52
N PRO A 30 16.47 -11.60 4.20
CA PRO A 30 15.88 -12.80 4.77
C PRO A 30 16.01 -12.89 6.30
N ASP A 31 17.11 -12.40 6.84
CA ASP A 31 17.42 -12.47 8.30
C ASP A 31 17.00 -11.20 9.06
N ALA A 32 16.43 -10.20 8.39
CA ALA A 32 16.03 -8.96 9.05
C ALA A 32 14.63 -9.05 9.63
N THR A 33 14.42 -8.38 10.76
CA THR A 33 13.07 -8.07 11.24
C THR A 33 12.46 -6.97 10.38
N ILE A 34 11.44 -7.30 9.59
CA ILE A 34 10.76 -6.35 8.73
C ILE A 34 9.46 -5.89 9.37
N THR A 35 9.38 -4.59 9.63
CA THR A 35 8.19 -3.92 10.16
C THR A 35 7.48 -3.20 9.02
N LEU A 36 6.16 -3.37 8.91
CA LEU A 36 5.33 -2.54 8.00
C LEU A 36 4.63 -1.45 8.80
N LEU A 37 4.81 -0.20 8.42
CA LEU A 37 4.02 0.93 8.89
C LEU A 37 2.86 1.16 7.92
N THR A 38 1.66 0.81 8.35
CA THR A 38 0.44 0.89 7.53
C THR A 38 -0.73 1.49 8.30
N THR A 39 -1.90 1.59 7.67
CA THR A 39 -3.13 2.06 8.31
C THR A 39 -4.04 0.89 8.67
N LYS A 40 -4.91 1.08 9.66
CA LYS A 40 -5.79 0.04 10.22
C LYS A 40 -6.52 -0.82 9.16
N PRO A 41 -7.07 -0.27 8.05
CA PRO A 41 -7.77 -1.06 7.04
C PRO A 41 -6.90 -2.12 6.34
N PHE A 42 -5.58 -1.95 6.34
CA PHE A 42 -4.66 -2.84 5.63
C PHE A 42 -3.85 -3.75 6.55
N ALA A 43 -4.02 -3.64 7.88
CA ALA A 43 -3.26 -4.42 8.84
C ALA A 43 -3.50 -5.93 8.65
N ALA A 44 -4.75 -6.38 8.72
CA ALA A 44 -5.10 -7.80 8.58
C ALA A 44 -4.65 -8.38 7.22
N LEU A 45 -4.80 -7.61 6.14
CA LEU A 45 -4.33 -8.02 4.83
C LEU A 45 -2.80 -8.21 4.82
N SER A 46 -2.08 -7.30 5.46
CA SER A 46 -0.61 -7.36 5.52
C SER A 46 -0.12 -8.49 6.43
N GLU A 47 -0.81 -8.76 7.53
CA GLU A 47 -0.54 -9.91 8.40
C GLU A 47 -0.70 -11.23 7.64
N ALA A 48 -1.80 -11.35 6.87
CA ALA A 48 -2.09 -12.56 6.07
C ALA A 48 -1.04 -12.83 4.98
N SER A 49 -0.30 -11.81 4.52
CA SER A 49 0.76 -11.99 3.52
C SER A 49 1.98 -12.77 4.03
N GLY A 50 2.21 -12.80 5.34
CA GLY A 50 3.38 -13.43 5.94
C GLY A 50 4.73 -12.75 5.63
N LEU A 51 4.72 -11.58 4.97
CA LEU A 51 5.95 -10.87 4.56
C LEU A 51 6.59 -10.05 5.70
N PHE A 52 5.86 -9.78 6.77
CA PHE A 52 6.28 -8.87 7.83
C PHE A 52 6.29 -9.56 9.18
N ASP A 53 7.30 -9.25 9.99
CA ASP A 53 7.43 -9.73 11.36
C ASP A 53 6.62 -8.87 12.32
N GLU A 54 6.47 -7.56 12.00
CA GLU A 54 5.73 -6.61 12.82
C GLU A 54 4.83 -5.73 11.93
N ILE A 55 3.59 -5.49 12.36
CA ILE A 55 2.69 -4.50 11.74
C ILE A 55 2.51 -3.33 12.70
N TRP A 56 2.91 -2.15 12.26
CA TRP A 56 2.72 -0.91 13.01
C TRP A 56 1.60 -0.08 12.39
N LEU A 57 0.65 0.32 13.22
CA LEU A 57 -0.43 1.20 12.78
C LEU A 57 0.01 2.66 12.82
N ASP A 58 -0.17 3.34 11.70
CA ASP A 58 -0.03 4.78 11.59
C ASP A 58 -1.40 5.46 11.78
N GLU A 59 -1.55 6.16 12.89
CA GLU A 59 -2.74 6.94 13.19
C GLU A 59 -2.82 8.24 12.36
N ARG A 60 -1.82 8.52 11.55
CA ARG A 60 -1.70 9.74 10.73
C ARG A 60 -1.91 11.01 11.56
N PRO A 61 -1.12 11.26 12.60
CA PRO A 61 -1.31 12.41 13.47
C PRO A 61 -1.28 13.70 12.66
N LYS A 62 -2.22 14.60 12.97
CA LYS A 62 -2.22 15.94 12.40
C LYS A 62 -1.04 16.73 12.97
N LEU A 63 -0.36 17.55 12.14
CA LEU A 63 0.89 18.24 12.51
C LEU A 63 0.75 19.12 13.76
N TRP A 64 -0.41 19.72 13.98
CA TRP A 64 -0.66 20.55 15.17
C TRP A 64 -0.88 19.76 16.47
N ARG A 65 -0.96 18.43 16.43
CA ARG A 65 -1.00 17.55 17.61
C ARG A 65 0.41 17.17 18.02
N ALA A 66 1.16 18.11 18.57
CA ALA A 66 2.59 17.96 18.88
C ALA A 66 2.93 16.70 19.68
N THR A 67 2.12 16.33 20.67
CA THR A 67 2.33 15.13 21.48
C THR A 67 2.26 13.84 20.67
N ARG A 68 1.30 13.71 19.75
CA ARG A 68 1.17 12.54 18.88
C ARG A 68 2.27 12.49 17.82
N VAL A 69 2.69 13.65 17.33
CA VAL A 69 3.83 13.80 16.43
C VAL A 69 5.11 13.32 17.11
N TRP A 70 5.33 13.78 18.33
CA TRP A 70 6.47 13.40 19.15
C TRP A 70 6.44 11.90 19.47
N SER A 71 5.28 11.33 19.79
CA SER A 71 5.10 9.89 20.02
C SER A 71 5.49 9.07 18.78
N LEU A 72 5.01 9.47 17.57
CA LEU A 72 5.38 8.82 16.31
C LEU A 72 6.88 8.92 16.06
N ARG A 73 7.48 10.10 16.25
CA ARG A 73 8.92 10.31 16.10
C ARG A 73 9.71 9.37 17.03
N ASN A 74 9.36 9.32 18.30
CA ASN A 74 10.04 8.46 19.26
C ASN A 74 9.88 6.98 18.92
N ARG A 75 8.69 6.56 18.46
CA ARG A 75 8.47 5.20 18.01
C ARG A 75 9.37 4.83 16.83
N LEU A 76 9.50 5.72 15.84
CA LEU A 76 10.39 5.51 14.70
C LEU A 76 11.86 5.45 15.09
N ILE A 77 12.32 6.30 16.03
CA ILE A 77 13.70 6.29 16.56
C ILE A 77 13.96 5.03 17.36
N ASN A 78 13.04 4.66 18.26
CA ASN A 78 13.19 3.49 19.13
C ASN A 78 13.10 2.18 18.34
N GLY A 79 12.53 2.19 17.14
CA GLY A 79 12.53 1.06 16.22
C GLY A 79 13.93 0.67 15.77
N LYS A 80 14.91 1.58 15.85
CA LYS A 80 16.32 1.35 15.47
C LYS A 80 16.45 0.70 14.10
N PHE A 81 15.71 1.20 13.13
CA PHE A 81 15.76 0.70 11.77
C PHE A 81 17.08 1.06 11.11
N ASP A 82 17.68 0.10 10.43
CA ASP A 82 18.88 0.33 9.61
C ASP A 82 18.48 0.96 8.28
N ARG A 83 17.35 0.51 7.70
CA ARG A 83 16.85 1.02 6.41
C ARG A 83 15.32 1.15 6.40
N VAL A 84 14.86 2.17 5.68
CA VAL A 84 13.44 2.42 5.40
C VAL A 84 13.19 2.36 3.90
N TYR A 85 12.18 1.61 3.48
CA TYR A 85 11.63 1.62 2.13
C TYR A 85 10.30 2.37 2.15
N ASP A 86 10.29 3.62 1.71
CA ASP A 86 9.08 4.45 1.60
C ASP A 86 8.37 4.17 0.28
N LEU A 87 7.57 3.10 0.23
CA LEU A 87 6.73 2.75 -0.92
C LEU A 87 5.46 3.62 -1.04
N GLN A 88 5.19 4.47 -0.05
CA GLN A 88 4.10 5.43 -0.09
C GLN A 88 4.46 6.72 -0.82
N THR A 89 5.71 7.17 -0.72
CA THR A 89 6.28 8.36 -1.39
C THR A 89 5.36 9.58 -1.39
N SER A 90 4.79 9.91 -0.26
CA SER A 90 3.86 11.02 -0.07
C SER A 90 4.50 12.18 0.71
N ASN A 91 3.87 13.36 0.64
CA ASN A 91 4.28 14.50 1.49
C ASN A 91 4.31 14.15 2.98
N ARG A 92 3.42 13.24 3.41
CA ARG A 92 3.39 12.76 4.79
C ARG A 92 4.62 11.94 5.13
N THR A 93 5.01 10.98 4.31
CA THR A 93 6.17 10.13 4.57
C THR A 93 7.48 10.90 4.40
N ALA A 94 7.53 11.86 3.49
CA ALA A 94 8.63 12.82 3.40
C ALA A 94 8.77 13.65 4.71
N TRP A 95 7.65 13.93 5.37
CA TRP A 95 7.68 14.60 6.66
C TRP A 95 8.19 13.66 7.77
N TYR A 96 7.89 12.36 7.74
CA TYR A 96 8.47 11.38 8.69
C TYR A 96 10.00 11.36 8.60
N PHE A 97 10.53 11.35 7.38
CA PHE A 97 11.97 11.48 7.17
C PHE A 97 12.56 12.73 7.82
N ARG A 98 11.87 13.87 7.71
CA ARG A 98 12.37 15.16 8.26
C ARG A 98 12.34 15.22 9.77
N ILE A 99 11.28 14.71 10.43
CA ILE A 99 11.16 14.77 11.90
C ILE A 99 12.18 13.88 12.63
N LEU A 100 12.75 12.88 11.96
CA LEU A 100 13.82 12.06 12.55
C LEU A 100 15.08 12.88 12.84
N GLY A 101 15.32 13.95 12.08
CA GLY A 101 16.57 14.73 12.18
C GLY A 101 17.76 13.92 11.64
N THR A 102 18.87 14.58 11.37
CA THR A 102 20.03 13.95 10.71
C THR A 102 20.70 12.85 11.55
N ALA A 103 20.76 13.04 12.86
CA ALA A 103 21.43 12.13 13.79
C ALA A 103 20.74 10.76 13.99
N ASN A 104 19.42 10.69 13.73
CA ASN A 104 18.62 9.48 13.97
C ASN A 104 18.05 8.90 12.67
N ARG A 105 18.57 9.31 11.55
CA ARG A 105 18.02 8.97 10.24
C ARG A 105 18.61 7.65 9.77
N PRO A 106 17.79 6.59 9.54
CA PRO A 106 18.24 5.37 8.89
C PRO A 106 18.55 5.63 7.41
N GLU A 107 19.15 4.68 6.72
CA GLU A 107 19.12 4.68 5.26
C GLU A 107 17.67 4.75 4.78
N TRP A 108 17.43 5.49 3.71
CA TRP A 108 16.05 5.75 3.26
C TRP A 108 15.95 5.65 1.75
N SER A 109 15.17 4.70 1.27
CA SER A 109 14.76 4.59 -0.13
C SER A 109 13.43 5.31 -0.33
N GLY A 110 13.40 6.26 -1.25
CA GLY A 110 12.19 7.06 -1.51
C GLY A 110 12.45 8.23 -2.45
N THR A 111 11.53 9.20 -2.43
CA THR A 111 11.61 10.39 -3.29
C THR A 111 11.96 11.66 -2.51
N VAL A 112 12.09 11.60 -1.19
CA VAL A 112 12.35 12.77 -0.37
C VAL A 112 13.76 13.30 -0.60
N PHE A 113 13.91 14.62 -0.70
CA PHE A 113 15.23 15.25 -0.87
C PHE A 113 16.15 14.95 0.32
N GLY A 114 17.39 14.53 0.01
CA GLY A 114 18.40 14.21 1.01
C GLY A 114 18.33 12.79 1.58
N CYS A 115 17.49 11.92 1.05
CA CYS A 115 17.53 10.49 1.40
C CYS A 115 18.74 9.79 0.77
N SER A 116 19.15 8.66 1.34
CA SER A 116 20.35 7.92 0.93
C SER A 116 20.19 7.18 -0.41
N HIS A 117 18.98 6.71 -0.72
CA HIS A 117 18.64 6.01 -1.97
C HIS A 117 17.49 6.76 -2.67
N PRO A 118 17.78 7.89 -3.32
CA PRO A 118 16.75 8.71 -3.93
C PRO A 118 16.31 8.15 -5.29
N HIS A 119 15.05 7.89 -5.46
CA HIS A 119 14.49 7.63 -6.78
C HIS A 119 14.10 8.94 -7.48
N ARG A 120 14.83 9.30 -8.53
CA ARG A 120 14.72 10.60 -9.23
C ARG A 120 14.44 10.45 -10.72
N ASP A 121 13.64 9.48 -11.09
CA ASP A 121 13.23 9.32 -12.48
C ASP A 121 12.30 10.47 -12.90
N PRO A 122 12.63 11.25 -13.95
CA PRO A 122 11.81 12.35 -14.43
C PRO A 122 10.47 11.89 -15.00
N ASP A 123 10.40 10.65 -15.49
CA ASP A 123 9.17 10.06 -16.04
C ASP A 123 8.29 9.38 -14.99
N ARG A 124 8.73 9.32 -13.72
CA ARG A 124 7.96 8.74 -12.61
C ARG A 124 6.48 9.14 -12.58
N PRO A 125 6.07 10.41 -12.82
CA PRO A 125 4.65 10.78 -12.81
C PRO A 125 3.79 10.11 -13.89
N LYS A 126 4.40 9.53 -14.91
CA LYS A 126 3.74 8.85 -16.03
C LYS A 126 3.79 7.33 -15.90
N MET A 127 4.64 6.82 -15.01
CA MET A 127 4.86 5.39 -14.82
C MET A 127 3.69 4.72 -14.10
N HIS A 128 3.53 3.44 -14.35
CA HIS A 128 2.67 2.59 -13.52
C HIS A 128 3.29 2.40 -12.13
N LEU A 129 2.47 2.18 -11.10
CA LEU A 129 2.93 2.06 -9.71
C LEU A 129 4.02 0.97 -9.54
N VAL A 130 3.86 -0.16 -10.22
CA VAL A 130 4.84 -1.26 -10.17
C VAL A 130 6.20 -0.79 -10.69
N GLU A 131 6.23 -0.12 -11.85
CA GLU A 131 7.45 0.44 -12.44
C GLU A 131 8.12 1.46 -11.51
N MET A 132 7.32 2.37 -10.92
CA MET A 132 7.82 3.34 -9.94
C MET A 132 8.49 2.67 -8.74
N GLN A 133 7.88 1.60 -8.22
CA GLN A 133 8.40 0.91 -7.03
C GLN A 133 9.60 0.02 -7.38
N SER A 134 9.58 -0.67 -8.52
CA SER A 134 10.71 -1.46 -9.00
C SER A 134 11.94 -0.59 -9.26
N GLY A 135 11.77 0.56 -9.92
CA GLY A 135 12.85 1.52 -10.13
C GLY A 135 13.41 2.07 -8.81
N GLN A 136 12.52 2.39 -7.86
CA GLN A 136 12.93 2.85 -6.53
C GLN A 136 13.71 1.77 -5.76
N LEU A 137 13.33 0.51 -5.86
CA LEU A 137 14.04 -0.61 -5.23
C LEU A 137 15.38 -0.88 -5.92
N ALA A 138 15.45 -0.75 -7.24
CA ALA A 138 16.69 -0.87 -8.00
C ALA A 138 17.73 0.19 -7.56
N ASP A 139 17.31 1.44 -7.35
CA ASP A 139 18.16 2.51 -6.79
C ASP A 139 18.65 2.20 -5.36
N ALA A 140 17.98 1.30 -4.66
CA ALA A 140 18.35 0.83 -3.32
C ALA A 140 19.08 -0.53 -3.34
N GLY A 141 19.43 -1.05 -4.53
CA GLY A 141 20.19 -2.29 -4.71
C GLY A 141 19.33 -3.56 -4.85
N ILE A 142 17.99 -3.45 -4.98
CA ILE A 142 17.08 -4.58 -5.22
C ILE A 142 16.59 -4.50 -6.66
N THR A 143 17.21 -5.25 -7.56
CA THR A 143 16.96 -5.17 -9.01
C THR A 143 15.89 -6.12 -9.51
N ASP A 144 15.64 -7.20 -8.79
CA ASP A 144 14.58 -8.16 -9.12
C ASP A 144 13.32 -7.86 -8.28
N THR A 145 12.25 -7.47 -8.95
CA THR A 145 10.98 -7.12 -8.30
C THR A 145 9.87 -7.92 -8.98
N PRO A 146 9.34 -8.96 -8.32
CA PRO A 146 8.28 -9.77 -8.89
C PRO A 146 6.95 -9.00 -8.99
N LEU A 147 6.07 -9.47 -9.85
CA LEU A 147 4.68 -9.05 -9.80
C LEU A 147 4.04 -9.57 -8.51
N SER A 148 3.04 -8.83 -8.01
CA SER A 148 2.33 -9.24 -6.79
C SER A 148 1.58 -10.55 -7.03
N ASP A 149 1.94 -11.60 -6.30
CA ASP A 149 1.12 -12.79 -6.14
C ASP A 149 0.16 -12.58 -4.96
N LEU A 150 -1.12 -12.68 -5.23
CA LEU A 150 -2.20 -12.53 -4.24
C LEU A 150 -2.96 -13.85 -4.05
N SER A 151 -2.43 -14.98 -4.50
CA SER A 151 -3.08 -16.31 -4.38
C SER A 151 -3.33 -16.73 -2.93
N TRP A 152 -2.53 -16.20 -1.99
CA TRP A 152 -2.71 -16.40 -0.55
C TRP A 152 -3.89 -15.59 0.03
N TRP A 153 -4.36 -14.57 -0.68
CA TRP A 153 -5.47 -13.72 -0.23
C TRP A 153 -6.82 -14.37 -0.59
N GLN A 154 -7.18 -15.37 0.16
CA GLN A 154 -8.41 -16.12 0.00
C GLN A 154 -9.29 -15.94 1.24
N SER A 155 -10.59 -15.87 1.01
CA SER A 155 -11.60 -15.86 2.06
C SER A 155 -12.72 -16.82 1.71
N ASP A 156 -13.25 -17.51 2.70
CA ASP A 156 -14.46 -18.28 2.50
C ASP A 156 -15.65 -17.33 2.26
N ILE A 157 -16.21 -17.40 1.07
CA ILE A 157 -17.38 -16.63 0.65
C ILE A 157 -18.62 -17.50 0.43
N SER A 158 -18.60 -18.77 0.90
CA SER A 158 -19.71 -19.72 0.75
C SER A 158 -21.02 -19.20 1.35
N ASN A 159 -20.92 -18.40 2.41
CA ASN A 159 -22.05 -17.74 3.07
C ASN A 159 -22.77 -16.69 2.20
N LEU A 160 -22.15 -16.23 1.10
CA LEU A 160 -22.75 -15.26 0.20
C LEU A 160 -23.73 -15.90 -0.80
N ALA A 161 -23.84 -17.24 -0.81
CA ALA A 161 -24.74 -17.99 -1.70
C ALA A 161 -24.70 -17.48 -3.16
N LEU A 162 -23.49 -17.25 -3.67
CA LEU A 162 -23.30 -16.73 -5.02
C LEU A 162 -23.70 -17.79 -6.07
N PRO A 163 -24.35 -17.39 -7.18
CA PRO A 163 -24.66 -18.29 -8.26
C PRO A 163 -23.37 -18.77 -8.97
N SER A 164 -23.46 -19.92 -9.68
CA SER A 164 -22.32 -20.52 -10.38
C SER A 164 -21.73 -19.59 -11.47
N THR A 165 -22.54 -18.73 -12.06
CA THR A 165 -22.11 -17.78 -13.10
C THR A 165 -22.55 -16.38 -12.71
N PHE A 166 -21.59 -15.54 -12.34
CA PHE A 166 -21.87 -14.15 -11.94
C PHE A 166 -20.80 -13.21 -12.43
N ALA A 167 -21.14 -11.92 -12.47
CA ALA A 167 -20.20 -10.82 -12.72
C ALA A 167 -20.27 -9.80 -11.58
N VAL A 168 -19.11 -9.44 -11.04
CA VAL A 168 -19.04 -8.44 -9.98
C VAL A 168 -19.06 -7.04 -10.56
N LEU A 169 -19.97 -6.20 -10.09
CA LEU A 169 -20.07 -4.79 -10.42
C LEU A 169 -19.63 -3.95 -9.21
N LEU A 170 -18.63 -3.10 -9.40
CA LEU A 170 -18.04 -2.23 -8.38
C LEU A 170 -18.35 -0.76 -8.68
N PRO A 171 -19.54 -0.25 -8.37
CA PRO A 171 -19.92 1.14 -8.66
C PRO A 171 -19.25 2.15 -7.73
N GLY A 172 -18.66 1.69 -6.63
CA GLY A 172 -18.00 2.51 -5.64
C GLY A 172 -16.74 3.20 -6.13
N GLY A 173 -16.25 4.14 -5.34
CA GLY A 173 -15.01 4.87 -5.57
C GLY A 173 -14.90 6.04 -4.59
N ALA A 174 -13.69 6.55 -4.34
CA ALA A 174 -13.47 7.63 -3.38
C ALA A 174 -14.40 8.83 -3.65
N ALA A 175 -15.08 9.31 -2.60
CA ALA A 175 -16.11 10.35 -2.69
C ALA A 175 -15.64 11.61 -3.44
N HIS A 176 -14.38 12.01 -3.25
CA HIS A 176 -13.77 13.18 -3.89
C HIS A 176 -13.35 12.98 -5.35
N ARG A 177 -13.47 11.74 -5.90
CA ARG A 177 -13.05 11.41 -7.28
C ARG A 177 -14.24 11.11 -8.18
N HIS A 178 -15.22 12.00 -8.24
CA HIS A 178 -16.45 11.84 -9.04
C HIS A 178 -16.19 11.46 -10.52
N LYS A 179 -15.13 12.00 -11.12
CA LYS A 179 -14.73 11.69 -12.51
C LYS A 179 -14.33 10.23 -12.73
N LYS A 180 -14.02 9.48 -11.68
CA LYS A 180 -13.69 8.05 -11.76
C LYS A 180 -14.90 7.13 -11.53
N ARG A 181 -16.07 7.69 -11.25
CA ARG A 181 -17.30 6.93 -11.07
C ARG A 181 -18.08 6.85 -12.35
N TRP A 182 -18.36 5.65 -12.78
CA TRP A 182 -19.28 5.45 -13.89
C TRP A 182 -20.72 5.73 -13.42
N PRO A 183 -21.57 6.38 -14.23
CA PRO A 183 -22.93 6.71 -13.81
C PRO A 183 -23.76 5.47 -13.45
N ALA A 184 -24.57 5.55 -12.41
CA ALA A 184 -25.39 4.42 -11.93
C ALA A 184 -26.28 3.84 -13.04
N GLY A 185 -26.87 4.70 -13.89
CA GLY A 185 -27.69 4.25 -15.03
C GLY A 185 -26.93 3.37 -16.02
N LYS A 186 -25.62 3.61 -16.21
CA LYS A 186 -24.81 2.75 -17.07
C LYS A 186 -24.49 1.41 -16.43
N PHE A 187 -24.32 1.36 -15.10
CA PHE A 187 -24.22 0.10 -14.37
C PHE A 187 -25.53 -0.71 -14.49
N ALA A 188 -26.70 -0.05 -14.43
CA ALA A 188 -27.99 -0.70 -14.61
C ALA A 188 -28.12 -1.33 -16.02
N VAL A 189 -27.70 -0.61 -17.07
CA VAL A 189 -27.67 -1.15 -18.44
C VAL A 189 -26.73 -2.35 -18.53
N ALA A 190 -25.54 -2.26 -17.95
CA ALA A 190 -24.60 -3.38 -17.93
C ALA A 190 -25.17 -4.60 -17.17
N ALA A 191 -25.84 -4.37 -16.04
CA ALA A 191 -26.49 -5.44 -15.27
C ALA A 191 -27.58 -6.14 -16.09
N GLN A 192 -28.43 -5.39 -16.78
CA GLN A 192 -29.47 -5.95 -17.67
C GLN A 192 -28.85 -6.76 -18.81
N TRP A 193 -27.80 -6.25 -19.44
CA TRP A 193 -27.09 -6.94 -20.51
C TRP A 193 -26.49 -8.28 -20.06
N LEU A 194 -25.93 -8.33 -18.84
CA LEU A 194 -25.42 -9.55 -18.20
C LEU A 194 -26.56 -10.54 -17.94
N SER A 195 -27.65 -10.08 -17.30
CA SER A 195 -28.81 -10.91 -16.98
C SER A 195 -29.43 -11.58 -18.20
N GLN A 196 -29.54 -10.85 -19.33
CA GLN A 196 -30.02 -11.40 -20.59
C GLN A 196 -29.14 -12.53 -21.14
N ARG A 197 -27.93 -12.70 -20.65
CA ARG A 197 -26.96 -13.75 -21.02
C ARG A 197 -26.80 -14.83 -19.98
N GLY A 198 -27.70 -14.87 -18.99
CA GLY A 198 -27.65 -15.85 -17.90
C GLY A 198 -26.53 -15.60 -16.88
N ILE A 199 -25.92 -14.41 -16.89
CA ILE A 199 -24.88 -14.01 -15.95
C ILE A 199 -25.51 -13.16 -14.86
N THR A 200 -25.44 -13.58 -13.59
CA THR A 200 -26.02 -12.80 -12.48
C THR A 200 -25.13 -11.61 -12.13
N PRO A 201 -25.61 -10.37 -12.20
CA PRO A 201 -24.86 -9.22 -11.75
C PRO A 201 -24.86 -9.15 -10.21
N VAL A 202 -23.69 -9.16 -9.60
CA VAL A 202 -23.49 -9.02 -8.16
C VAL A 202 -22.87 -7.66 -7.88
N VAL A 203 -23.61 -6.79 -7.18
CA VAL A 203 -23.13 -5.45 -6.83
C VAL A 203 -22.41 -5.51 -5.49
N VAL A 204 -21.16 -5.06 -5.47
CA VAL A 204 -20.34 -4.98 -4.25
C VAL A 204 -20.04 -3.52 -3.94
N GLY A 205 -20.31 -3.11 -2.70
CA GLY A 205 -20.08 -1.76 -2.21
C GLY A 205 -19.99 -1.74 -0.68
N GLY A 206 -19.32 -0.72 -0.15
CA GLY A 206 -19.28 -0.43 1.28
C GLY A 206 -20.49 0.42 1.70
N PRO A 207 -20.68 0.64 3.01
CA PRO A 207 -21.60 1.62 3.50
C PRO A 207 -21.27 3.00 2.91
N PRO A 208 -22.25 3.88 2.75
CA PRO A 208 -22.00 5.24 2.27
C PRO A 208 -21.05 5.96 3.22
N GLU A 209 -19.93 6.47 2.66
CA GLU A 209 -19.00 7.34 3.38
C GLU A 209 -19.57 8.76 3.50
#